data_b2cab1bc372c638a6c85ade5b6998686
#
_entry.id   b2cab1bc372c638a6c85ade5b6998686
#
_cell.length_a   1.000
_cell.length_b   1.000
_cell.length_c   1.000
_cell.angle_alpha   90.00
_cell.angle_beta   90.00
_cell.angle_gamma   90.00
#
_symmetry.space_group_name_H-M   'P 1'
#
loop_
_entity.id
_entity.type
_entity.pdbx_description
1 polymer ?
#
loop_
_entity_poly.entity_id
_entity_poly.type
_entity_poly.pdbx_seq_one_letter_code
_entity_poly.pdbx_strand_id
1 'polypeptide(L)'
;ALVNRQVETGTFYRKIVEKEVVAEVKRAWAYYLYACNLRALYSDQNKLAGQLQRMGELRYQQGEITLLEKNMTTSMAVDMKNRLFQAQEEEKLALSRLNWVCYADRPLIPADTALILFPVDYQVPSFSEVHLNYFQSQANEAKAQLNVERSRFFPELSFGYVRQDI
;
A
#
# COMPACT_ATOMS: atom_id res chain seq x y z
N ALA A 1 -21.50 29.58 -12.66
CA ALA A 1 -20.89 28.66 -13.65
C ALA A 1 -19.52 28.14 -13.18
N LEU A 2 -18.55 29.01 -12.81
CA LEU A 2 -17.20 28.58 -12.38
C LEU A 2 -17.23 27.67 -11.15
N VAL A 3 -17.93 28.09 -10.08
CA VAL A 3 -18.04 27.31 -8.81
C VAL A 3 -18.57 25.90 -9.06
N ASN A 4 -19.55 25.72 -9.96
CA ASN A 4 -20.06 24.38 -10.26
C ASN A 4 -19.01 23.49 -10.93
N ARG A 5 -18.13 24.07 -11.76
CA ARG A 5 -17.02 23.34 -12.39
C ARG A 5 -15.95 22.95 -11.39
N GLN A 6 -15.65 23.83 -10.43
CA GLN A 6 -14.74 23.54 -9.33
C GLN A 6 -15.24 22.40 -8.45
N VAL A 7 -16.53 22.38 -8.12
CA VAL A 7 -17.17 21.29 -7.38
C VAL A 7 -17.08 19.98 -8.17
N GLU A 8 -17.32 19.99 -9.48
CA GLU A 8 -17.23 18.83 -10.36
C GLU A 8 -15.79 18.26 -10.36
N THR A 9 -14.78 19.12 -10.55
CA THR A 9 -13.35 18.74 -10.48
C THR A 9 -13.02 18.15 -9.11
N GLY A 10 -13.47 18.74 -8.03
CA GLY A 10 -13.28 18.26 -6.67
C GLY A 10 -13.89 16.86 -6.44
N THR A 11 -15.08 16.58 -7.02
CA THR A 11 -15.70 15.25 -6.89
C THR A 11 -14.92 14.15 -7.62
N PHE A 12 -14.37 14.45 -8.80
CA PHE A 12 -13.50 13.50 -9.50
C PHE A 12 -12.17 13.28 -8.79
N TYR A 13 -11.56 14.35 -8.26
CA TYR A 13 -10.35 14.25 -7.44
C TYR A 13 -10.56 13.35 -6.21
N ARG A 14 -11.66 13.54 -5.50
CA ARG A 14 -12.03 12.70 -4.37
C ARG A 14 -12.08 11.21 -4.75
N LYS A 15 -12.71 10.87 -5.89
CA LYS A 15 -12.77 9.48 -6.37
C LYS A 15 -11.40 8.89 -6.69
N ILE A 16 -10.46 9.72 -7.17
CA ILE A 16 -9.06 9.28 -7.39
C ILE A 16 -8.41 8.95 -6.05
N VAL A 17 -8.48 9.87 -5.08
CA VAL A 17 -7.90 9.68 -3.75
C VAL A 17 -8.49 8.45 -3.06
N GLU A 18 -9.81 8.25 -3.13
CA GLU A 18 -10.46 7.05 -2.58
C GLU A 18 -9.89 5.75 -3.19
N LYS A 19 -9.68 5.71 -4.51
CA LYS A 19 -9.07 4.55 -5.17
C LYS A 19 -7.60 4.34 -4.76
N GLU A 20 -6.84 5.42 -4.62
CA GLU A 20 -5.44 5.36 -4.20
C GLU A 20 -5.32 4.83 -2.77
N VAL A 21 -6.15 5.32 -1.84
CA VAL A 21 -6.17 4.84 -0.45
C VAL A 21 -6.53 3.35 -0.40
N VAL A 22 -7.56 2.92 -1.12
CA VAL A 22 -7.93 1.50 -1.18
C VAL A 22 -6.80 0.64 -1.75
N ALA A 23 -6.11 1.12 -2.79
CA ALA A 23 -4.98 0.40 -3.37
C ALA A 23 -3.79 0.32 -2.41
N GLU A 24 -3.57 1.38 -1.62
CA GLU A 24 -2.48 1.40 -0.63
C GLU A 24 -2.77 0.45 0.54
N VAL A 25 -3.99 0.44 1.07
CA VAL A 25 -4.41 -0.52 2.10
C VAL A 25 -4.26 -1.95 1.60
N LYS A 26 -4.72 -2.25 0.38
CA LYS A 26 -4.57 -3.59 -0.21
C LYS A 26 -3.11 -4.01 -0.35
N ARG A 27 -2.22 -3.10 -0.77
CA ARG A 27 -0.78 -3.36 -0.86
C ARG A 27 -0.16 -3.62 0.50
N ALA A 28 -0.48 -2.79 1.50
CA ALA A 28 0.01 -2.96 2.86
C ALA A 28 -0.47 -4.29 3.47
N TRP A 29 -1.73 -4.66 3.23
CA TRP A 29 -2.28 -5.93 3.67
C TRP A 29 -1.62 -7.14 2.98
N ALA A 30 -1.46 -7.10 1.67
CA ALA A 30 -0.76 -8.16 0.92
C ALA A 30 0.69 -8.35 1.39
N TYR A 31 1.38 -7.24 1.68
CA TYR A 31 2.74 -7.29 2.22
C TYR A 31 2.79 -7.90 3.63
N TYR A 32 1.81 -7.56 4.49
CA TYR A 32 1.70 -8.20 5.80
C TYR A 32 1.48 -9.72 5.69
N LEU A 33 0.57 -10.16 4.80
CA LEU A 33 0.36 -11.59 4.55
C LEU A 33 1.64 -12.28 4.08
N TYR A 34 2.38 -11.66 3.17
CA TYR A 34 3.69 -12.15 2.73
C TYR A 34 4.66 -12.32 3.91
N ALA A 35 4.79 -11.30 4.76
CA ALA A 35 5.68 -11.33 5.91
C ALA A 35 5.30 -12.43 6.92
N CYS A 36 4.00 -12.64 7.20
CA CYS A 36 3.51 -13.73 8.04
C CYS A 36 3.92 -15.10 7.50
N ASN A 37 3.73 -15.32 6.19
CA ASN A 37 4.06 -16.60 5.56
C ASN A 37 5.57 -16.82 5.50
N LEU A 38 6.35 -15.77 5.26
CA LEU A 38 7.81 -15.82 5.27
C LEU A 38 8.33 -16.20 6.68
N ARG A 39 7.78 -15.60 7.73
CA ARG A 39 8.10 -15.98 9.11
C ARG A 39 7.75 -17.44 9.40
N ALA A 40 6.58 -17.91 8.95
CA ALA A 40 6.18 -19.31 9.12
C ALA A 40 7.17 -20.26 8.41
N LEU A 41 7.55 -19.95 7.18
CA LEU A 41 8.56 -20.70 6.41
C LEU A 41 9.90 -20.78 7.16
N TYR A 42 10.44 -19.63 7.59
CA TYR A 42 11.72 -19.63 8.32
C TYR A 42 11.63 -20.27 9.71
N SER A 43 10.45 -20.26 10.35
CA SER A 43 10.23 -21.02 11.58
C SER A 43 10.41 -22.52 11.37
N ASP A 44 9.85 -23.06 10.29
CA ASP A 44 9.98 -24.49 9.99
C ASP A 44 11.38 -24.86 9.51
N GLN A 45 12.01 -24.01 8.70
CA GLN A 45 13.42 -24.19 8.30
C GLN A 45 14.37 -24.13 9.49
N ASN A 46 14.14 -23.22 10.45
CA ASN A 46 14.95 -23.14 11.66
C ASN A 46 14.83 -24.41 12.55
N LYS A 47 13.61 -24.98 12.66
CA LYS A 47 13.42 -26.28 13.36
C LYS A 47 14.24 -27.39 12.68
N LEU A 48 14.15 -27.47 11.34
CA LEU A 48 14.91 -28.47 10.57
C LEU A 48 16.42 -28.28 10.71
N ALA A 49 16.92 -27.06 10.58
CA ALA A 49 18.33 -26.74 10.77
C ALA A 49 18.84 -27.08 12.16
N GLY A 50 18.02 -26.85 13.20
CA GLY A 50 18.32 -27.25 14.57
C GLY A 50 18.40 -28.79 14.75
N GLN A 51 17.56 -29.54 14.04
CA GLN A 51 17.66 -31.01 14.03
C GLN A 51 18.94 -31.47 13.34
N LEU A 52 19.28 -30.90 12.17
CA LEU A 52 20.51 -31.21 11.45
C LEU A 52 21.74 -30.87 12.29
N GLN A 53 21.78 -29.78 13.01
CA GLN A 53 22.86 -29.41 13.92
C GLN A 53 23.04 -30.47 15.03
N ARG A 54 21.95 -30.91 15.67
CA ARG A 54 22.01 -31.96 16.70
C ARG A 54 22.53 -33.29 16.14
N MET A 55 22.07 -33.68 14.94
CA MET A 55 22.55 -34.87 14.28
C MET A 55 24.03 -34.75 13.92
N GLY A 56 24.48 -33.59 13.42
CA GLY A 56 25.88 -33.31 13.15
C GLY A 56 26.76 -33.42 14.40
N GLU A 57 26.29 -32.87 15.52
CA GLU A 57 26.99 -32.98 16.80
C GLU A 57 27.17 -34.45 17.25
N LEU A 58 26.08 -35.24 17.20
CA LEU A 58 26.11 -36.67 17.59
C LEU A 58 27.05 -37.48 16.70
N ARG A 59 26.98 -37.31 15.37
CA ARG A 59 27.86 -38.02 14.43
C ARG A 59 29.33 -37.64 14.58
N TYR A 60 29.61 -36.38 14.89
CA TYR A 60 30.97 -35.93 15.17
C TYR A 60 31.53 -36.61 16.43
N GLN A 61 30.71 -36.71 17.51
CA GLN A 61 31.11 -37.42 18.74
C GLN A 61 31.36 -38.90 18.52
N GLN A 62 30.67 -39.50 17.51
CA GLN A 62 30.87 -40.90 17.10
C GLN A 62 32.05 -41.09 16.14
N GLY A 63 32.68 -40.01 15.71
CA GLY A 63 33.77 -40.04 14.73
C GLY A 63 33.33 -40.29 13.28
N GLU A 64 32.04 -40.19 12.98
CA GLU A 64 31.48 -40.45 11.65
C GLU A 64 31.63 -39.29 10.68
N ILE A 65 31.78 -38.07 11.20
CA ILE A 65 31.94 -36.87 10.37
C ILE A 65 33.11 -36.03 10.85
N THR A 66 33.60 -35.16 9.97
CA THR A 66 34.70 -34.26 10.24
C THR A 66 34.23 -33.03 11.05
N LEU A 67 35.19 -32.36 11.71
CA LEU A 67 34.92 -31.07 12.39
C LEU A 67 34.36 -30.01 11.42
N LEU A 68 34.83 -30.06 10.15
CA LEU A 68 34.33 -29.15 9.12
C LEU A 68 32.84 -29.35 8.86
N GLU A 69 32.41 -30.60 8.67
CA GLU A 69 30.97 -30.92 8.43
C GLU A 69 30.09 -30.55 9.64
N LYS A 70 30.57 -30.82 10.87
CA LYS A 70 29.89 -30.33 12.09
C LYS A 70 29.74 -28.81 12.08
N ASN A 71 30.81 -28.07 11.79
CA ASN A 71 30.78 -26.62 11.77
C ASN A 71 29.84 -26.07 10.67
N MET A 72 29.74 -26.74 9.52
CA MET A 72 28.78 -26.38 8.46
C MET A 72 27.35 -26.51 8.95
N THR A 73 26.97 -27.60 9.64
CA THR A 73 25.60 -27.74 10.20
C THR A 73 25.30 -26.70 11.26
N THR A 74 26.27 -26.34 12.08
CA THR A 74 26.18 -25.30 13.10
C THR A 74 25.98 -23.92 12.46
N SER A 75 26.77 -23.58 11.45
CA SER A 75 26.66 -22.33 10.72
C SER A 75 25.29 -22.18 10.03
N MET A 76 24.80 -23.29 9.43
CA MET A 76 23.47 -23.32 8.81
C MET A 76 22.35 -23.05 9.83
N ALA A 77 22.46 -23.64 11.03
CA ALA A 77 21.47 -23.41 12.09
C ALA A 77 21.47 -21.94 12.58
N VAL A 78 22.66 -21.35 12.70
CA VAL A 78 22.79 -19.91 13.06
C VAL A 78 22.20 -19.01 11.97
N ASP A 79 22.48 -19.31 10.68
CA ASP A 79 21.91 -18.53 9.57
C ASP A 79 20.38 -18.61 9.56
N MET A 80 19.79 -19.80 9.71
CA MET A 80 18.33 -19.95 9.75
C MET A 80 17.70 -19.24 10.95
N LYS A 81 18.37 -19.25 12.11
CA LYS A 81 17.93 -18.48 13.27
C LYS A 81 17.92 -16.98 13.02
N ASN A 82 18.95 -16.46 12.36
CA ASN A 82 19.04 -15.05 12.01
C ASN A 82 17.96 -14.64 10.99
N ARG A 83 17.69 -15.50 9.98
CA ARG A 83 16.61 -15.27 9.01
C ARG A 83 15.25 -15.29 9.66
N LEU A 84 15.00 -16.19 10.62
CA LEU A 84 13.76 -16.20 11.39
C LEU A 84 13.59 -14.89 12.18
N PHE A 85 14.65 -14.42 12.84
CA PHE A 85 14.62 -13.17 13.57
C PHE A 85 14.30 -11.98 12.65
N GLN A 86 14.95 -11.89 11.48
CA GLN A 86 14.67 -10.86 10.49
C GLN A 86 13.21 -10.90 10.01
N ALA A 87 12.69 -12.10 9.72
CA ALA A 87 11.31 -12.27 9.29
C ALA A 87 10.28 -11.89 10.38
N GLN A 88 10.60 -12.11 11.65
CA GLN A 88 9.77 -11.68 12.79
C GLN A 88 9.72 -10.14 12.90
N GLU A 89 10.85 -9.47 12.72
CA GLU A 89 10.89 -8.00 12.72
C GLU A 89 10.17 -7.42 11.49
N GLU A 90 10.30 -8.06 10.34
CA GLU A 90 9.59 -7.68 9.11
C GLU A 90 8.08 -7.79 9.25
N GLU A 91 7.58 -8.86 9.88
CA GLU A 91 6.15 -9.02 10.20
C GLU A 91 5.64 -7.88 11.10
N LYS A 92 6.39 -7.50 12.13
CA LYS A 92 6.02 -6.38 13.01
C LYS A 92 5.97 -5.04 12.26
N LEU A 93 6.96 -4.79 11.39
CA LEU A 93 7.00 -3.58 10.56
C LEU A 93 5.83 -3.54 9.58
N ALA A 94 5.54 -4.67 8.93
CA ALA A 94 4.43 -4.78 7.99
C ALA A 94 3.08 -4.53 8.68
N LEU A 95 2.88 -5.06 9.89
CA LEU A 95 1.68 -4.82 10.72
C LEU A 95 1.57 -3.35 11.12
N SER A 96 2.67 -2.73 11.54
CA SER A 96 2.70 -1.31 11.89
C SER A 96 2.35 -0.43 10.70
N ARG A 97 2.89 -0.76 9.51
CA ARG A 97 2.56 -0.05 8.27
C ARG A 97 1.08 -0.19 7.90
N LEU A 98 0.51 -1.41 8.03
CA LEU A 98 -0.92 -1.63 7.78
C LEU A 98 -1.78 -0.79 8.71
N ASN A 99 -1.48 -0.78 10.01
CA ASN A 99 -2.20 0.04 10.99
C ASN A 99 -2.10 1.53 10.68
N TRP A 100 -0.92 2.01 10.26
CA TRP A 100 -0.70 3.41 9.89
C TRP A 100 -1.54 3.82 8.67
N VAL A 101 -1.54 3.00 7.60
CA VAL A 101 -2.31 3.29 6.38
C VAL A 101 -3.81 3.25 6.64
N CYS A 102 -4.28 2.40 7.57
CA CYS A 102 -5.68 2.32 7.97
C CYS A 102 -6.12 3.44 8.92
N TYR A 103 -5.20 4.30 9.40
CA TYR A 103 -5.48 5.31 10.45
C TYR A 103 -6.23 4.71 11.64
N ALA A 104 -5.85 3.51 12.05
CA ALA A 104 -6.55 2.76 13.09
C ALA A 104 -6.22 3.32 14.48
N ASP A 105 -7.23 3.77 15.21
CA ASP A 105 -7.08 4.22 16.62
C ASP A 105 -6.68 3.07 17.57
N ARG A 106 -6.95 1.84 17.15
CA ARG A 106 -6.57 0.61 17.87
C ARG A 106 -5.80 -0.31 16.93
N PRO A 107 -4.79 -1.05 17.44
CA PRO A 107 -4.06 -2.01 16.63
C PRO A 107 -5.00 -3.02 15.98
N LEU A 108 -5.05 -3.04 14.65
CA LEU A 108 -5.76 -4.05 13.88
C LEU A 108 -4.90 -5.30 13.83
N ILE A 109 -5.49 -6.44 14.13
CA ILE A 109 -4.87 -7.75 13.92
C ILE A 109 -5.72 -8.45 12.85
N PRO A 110 -5.17 -8.66 11.64
CA PRO A 110 -5.89 -9.37 10.59
C PRO A 110 -6.25 -10.80 11.04
N ALA A 111 -7.49 -11.18 10.83
CA ALA A 111 -8.00 -12.50 11.22
C ALA A 111 -7.49 -13.61 10.30
N ASP A 112 -7.24 -13.28 9.03
CA ASP A 112 -6.76 -14.21 8.01
C ASP A 112 -5.34 -13.87 7.61
N THR A 113 -4.45 -14.85 7.70
CA THR A 113 -3.02 -14.75 7.36
C THR A 113 -2.63 -15.70 6.22
N ALA A 114 -3.59 -16.42 5.62
CA ALA A 114 -3.34 -17.32 4.53
C ALA A 114 -3.07 -16.54 3.22
N LEU A 115 -1.98 -16.88 2.54
CA LEU A 115 -1.70 -16.40 1.19
C LEU A 115 -2.61 -17.11 0.20
N ILE A 116 -3.59 -16.39 -0.33
CA ILE A 116 -4.42 -16.88 -1.41
C ILE A 116 -3.82 -16.39 -2.72
N LEU A 117 -3.41 -17.32 -3.58
CA LEU A 117 -3.00 -17.00 -4.95
C LEU A 117 -4.24 -16.68 -5.77
N PHE A 118 -4.46 -15.41 -6.05
CA PHE A 118 -5.47 -15.01 -7.03
C PHE A 118 -4.84 -15.12 -8.42
N PRO A 119 -5.50 -15.78 -9.39
CA PRO A 119 -5.09 -15.68 -10.78
C PRO A 119 -5.20 -14.20 -11.18
N VAL A 120 -4.06 -13.58 -11.43
CA VAL A 120 -4.03 -12.21 -11.95
C VAL A 120 -4.43 -12.30 -13.43
N ASP A 121 -5.67 -11.95 -13.72
CA ASP A 121 -6.07 -11.69 -15.10
C ASP A 121 -5.38 -10.40 -15.54
N TYR A 122 -4.34 -10.55 -16.37
CA TYR A 122 -3.59 -9.43 -16.94
C TYR A 122 -4.43 -8.73 -18.02
N GLN A 123 -5.57 -8.21 -17.63
CA GLN A 123 -6.22 -7.20 -18.45
C GLN A 123 -5.38 -5.93 -18.34
N VAL A 124 -4.83 -5.52 -19.49
CA VAL A 124 -4.15 -4.23 -19.58
C VAL A 124 -5.08 -3.18 -18.98
N PRO A 125 -4.70 -2.50 -17.90
CA PRO A 125 -5.59 -1.54 -17.28
C PRO A 125 -5.90 -0.47 -18.33
N SER A 126 -7.11 -0.47 -18.87
CA SER A 126 -7.62 0.64 -19.65
C SER A 126 -7.45 1.88 -18.78
N PHE A 127 -6.91 2.94 -19.36
CA PHE A 127 -6.72 4.23 -18.67
C PHE A 127 -7.95 4.50 -17.82
N SER A 128 -7.76 4.64 -16.52
CA SER A 128 -8.92 4.71 -15.60
C SER A 128 -9.80 5.86 -16.06
N GLU A 129 -11.02 5.55 -16.45
CA GLU A 129 -12.03 6.53 -16.88
C GLU A 129 -12.15 7.70 -15.89
N VAL A 130 -11.89 7.44 -14.61
CA VAL A 130 -11.90 8.45 -13.55
C VAL A 130 -10.80 9.49 -13.73
N HIS A 131 -9.59 9.10 -14.16
CA HIS A 131 -8.50 10.03 -14.43
C HIS A 131 -8.80 10.87 -15.70
N LEU A 132 -9.34 10.26 -16.74
CA LEU A 132 -9.74 11.00 -17.94
C LEU A 132 -10.81 12.04 -17.60
N ASN A 133 -11.84 11.65 -16.85
CA ASN A 133 -12.90 12.56 -16.43
C ASN A 133 -12.37 13.70 -15.54
N TYR A 134 -11.40 13.44 -14.69
CA TYR A 134 -10.73 14.46 -13.89
C TYR A 134 -9.99 15.47 -14.77
N PHE A 135 -9.15 15.03 -15.70
CA PHE A 135 -8.44 15.95 -16.59
C PHE A 135 -9.39 16.73 -17.50
N GLN A 136 -10.47 16.10 -17.94
CA GLN A 136 -11.50 16.79 -18.74
C GLN A 136 -12.24 17.85 -17.91
N SER A 137 -12.54 17.56 -16.63
CA SER A 137 -13.16 18.54 -15.72
C SER A 137 -12.22 19.71 -15.42
N GLN A 138 -10.91 19.47 -15.23
CA GLN A 138 -9.91 20.53 -15.11
C GLN A 138 -9.84 21.43 -16.35
N ALA A 139 -9.87 20.85 -17.54
CA ALA A 139 -9.87 21.61 -18.78
C ALA A 139 -11.14 22.49 -18.91
N ASN A 140 -12.30 21.97 -18.47
CA ASN A 140 -13.56 22.72 -18.47
C ASN A 140 -13.56 23.84 -17.40
N GLU A 141 -12.96 23.59 -16.25
CA GLU A 141 -12.76 24.59 -15.20
C GLU A 141 -11.87 25.74 -15.69
N ALA A 142 -10.74 25.43 -16.32
CA ALA A 142 -9.84 26.43 -16.90
C ALA A 142 -10.54 27.28 -17.99
N LYS A 143 -11.38 26.67 -18.83
CA LYS A 143 -12.20 27.41 -19.80
C LYS A 143 -13.22 28.33 -19.13
N ALA A 144 -13.85 27.85 -18.05
CA ALA A 144 -14.81 28.66 -17.30
C ALA A 144 -14.12 29.85 -16.59
N GLN A 145 -12.91 29.63 -16.08
CA GLN A 145 -12.09 30.70 -15.49
C GLN A 145 -11.69 31.74 -16.53
N LEU A 146 -11.25 31.32 -17.72
CA LEU A 146 -10.96 32.22 -18.83
C LEU A 146 -12.17 33.09 -19.19
N ASN A 147 -13.38 32.53 -19.19
CA ASN A 147 -14.59 33.28 -19.48
C ASN A 147 -14.90 34.31 -18.39
N VAL A 148 -14.64 34.00 -17.12
CA VAL A 148 -14.78 34.97 -16.02
C VAL A 148 -13.76 36.10 -16.18
N GLU A 149 -12.49 35.81 -16.49
CA GLU A 149 -11.49 36.83 -16.70
C GLU A 149 -11.83 37.71 -17.92
N ARG A 150 -12.32 37.12 -19.01
CA ARG A 150 -12.80 37.90 -20.17
C ARG A 150 -13.96 38.81 -19.82
N SER A 151 -14.89 38.39 -18.96
CA SER A 151 -16.02 39.23 -18.55
C SER A 151 -15.58 40.47 -17.77
N ARG A 152 -14.41 40.44 -17.10
CA ARG A 152 -13.86 41.59 -16.38
C ARG A 152 -13.38 42.73 -17.30
N PHE A 153 -13.15 42.45 -18.57
CA PHE A 153 -12.81 43.48 -19.57
C PHE A 153 -14.04 44.28 -20.03
N PHE A 154 -15.26 43.81 -19.74
CA PHE A 154 -16.46 44.56 -20.06
C PHE A 154 -16.80 45.54 -18.95
N PRO A 155 -17.21 46.79 -19.28
CA PRO A 155 -17.61 47.75 -18.27
C PRO A 155 -18.87 47.29 -17.50
N GLU A 156 -18.90 47.50 -16.21
CA GLU A 156 -20.09 47.28 -15.40
C GLU A 156 -21.16 48.32 -15.74
N LEU A 157 -22.25 47.87 -16.35
CA LEU A 157 -23.41 48.73 -16.64
C LEU A 157 -24.45 48.51 -15.55
N SER A 158 -24.67 49.53 -14.71
CA SER A 158 -25.74 49.54 -13.72
C SER A 158 -26.87 50.49 -14.19
N PHE A 159 -28.09 50.00 -14.27
CA PHE A 159 -29.27 50.79 -14.53
C PHE A 159 -30.05 50.97 -13.24
N GLY A 160 -30.17 52.21 -12.77
CA GLY A 160 -31.00 52.59 -11.62
C GLY A 160 -32.18 53.44 -12.06
N TYR A 161 -33.39 53.10 -11.65
CA TYR A 161 -34.56 53.95 -11.81
C TYR A 161 -34.89 54.59 -10.44
N VAL A 162 -34.85 55.91 -10.38
CA VAL A 162 -35.25 56.69 -9.20
C VAL A 162 -36.53 57.40 -9.52
N ARG A 163 -37.63 57.08 -8.83
CA ARG A 163 -38.86 57.81 -8.83
C ARG A 163 -38.90 58.71 -7.63
N GLN A 164 -38.93 60.01 -7.87
CA GLN A 164 -39.11 61.02 -6.84
C GLN A 164 -40.53 61.54 -6.91
N ASP A 165 -41.38 61.19 -5.96
CA ASP A 165 -42.73 61.79 -5.80
C ASP A 165 -42.54 63.04 -4.97
N ILE A 166 -43.01 64.21 -5.51
CA ILE A 166 -43.00 65.52 -4.86
C ILE A 166 -44.40 65.72 -4.16
#